data_8ccf776cd1065d5d7ecba541035e950c
#
_entry.id   8ccf776cd1065d5d7ecba541035e950c
#
_cell.length_a   1.000
_cell.length_b   1.000
_cell.length_c   1.000
_cell.angle_alpha   90.00
_cell.angle_beta   90.00
_cell.angle_gamma   90.00
#
_symmetry.space_group_name_H-M   'P 1'
#
loop_
_entity.id
_entity.type
_entity.pdbx_description
1 polymer ?
#
loop_
_entity_poly.entity_id
_entity_poly.type
_entity_poly.pdbx_seq_one_letter_code
_entity_poly.pdbx_strand_id
1 'polypeptide(L)'
;MSYTALYRKFRPDNFADVKGQDHIVTTLTNQIKHNRIGHAYLFCGTRGTGKTTVAKILAKAVNCEHPVNGSPCNECAMCKAIQAGTAMNVIEIDAASNNGVDNIREIREEVSYRPTEGKYKVYIIDEVHMLSTGAFNALLKTLEEPPSYVMFILATTEAHKIPITILSRCQRYDFHRITIDTIAARLDELLKVEGVEAEEKAVRYVAKAGDGSMRDALSLLDQCIAFYLGQELTYDKVLEVLGAVDTEVFSKLLRKVIRGDVTGSIHILEELIVGGRELSQFVGDFTWYMRNLLLVKTSENPEEAIDVSSDNMKLLKE
;
A
#
# COMPACT_ATOMS: atom_id res chain seq x y z
N MET A 1 -11.18 -19.69 16.60
CA MET A 1 -11.34 -18.60 15.60
C MET A 1 -10.24 -18.77 14.57
N SER A 2 -10.54 -18.67 13.27
CA SER A 2 -9.49 -18.72 12.26
C SER A 2 -8.63 -17.46 12.34
N TYR A 3 -7.33 -17.60 12.27
CA TYR A 3 -6.38 -16.50 12.23
C TYR A 3 -6.66 -15.60 11.01
N THR A 4 -6.63 -14.29 11.22
CA THR A 4 -6.79 -13.29 10.15
C THR A 4 -5.57 -12.39 10.15
N ALA A 5 -4.87 -12.30 9.02
CA ALA A 5 -3.68 -11.48 8.87
C ALA A 5 -3.93 -10.01 9.25
N LEU A 6 -2.96 -9.35 9.89
CA LEU A 6 -3.09 -8.00 10.43
C LEU A 6 -3.55 -6.98 9.38
N TYR A 7 -3.04 -7.05 8.14
CA TYR A 7 -3.42 -6.14 7.07
C TYR A 7 -4.88 -6.28 6.62
N ARG A 8 -5.55 -7.42 6.94
CA ARG A 8 -6.99 -7.61 6.72
C ARG A 8 -7.80 -7.21 7.94
N LYS A 9 -7.37 -7.64 9.14
CA LYS A 9 -8.03 -7.38 10.42
C LYS A 9 -8.14 -5.88 10.70
N PHE A 10 -7.08 -5.12 10.42
CA PHE A 10 -6.97 -3.68 10.68
C PHE A 10 -7.11 -2.81 9.42
N ARG A 11 -7.76 -3.34 8.40
CA ARG A 11 -8.05 -2.55 7.22
C ARG A 11 -9.00 -1.40 7.58
N PRO A 12 -8.66 -0.14 7.28
CA PRO A 12 -9.53 1.00 7.55
C PRO A 12 -10.92 0.83 6.95
N ASP A 13 -11.94 1.16 7.70
CA ASP A 13 -13.33 1.09 7.30
C ASP A 13 -14.04 2.46 7.26
N ASN A 14 -13.35 3.50 7.71
CA ASN A 14 -13.75 4.90 7.65
C ASN A 14 -12.57 5.79 7.24
N PHE A 15 -12.83 7.06 6.88
CA PHE A 15 -11.79 7.98 6.44
C PHE A 15 -10.83 8.42 7.53
N ALA A 16 -11.23 8.45 8.81
CA ALA A 16 -10.39 8.87 9.93
C ALA A 16 -9.25 7.88 10.20
N ASP A 17 -9.45 6.60 9.87
CA ASP A 17 -8.45 5.55 10.06
C ASP A 17 -7.42 5.46 8.92
N VAL A 18 -7.65 6.18 7.81
CA VAL A 18 -6.71 6.25 6.69
C VAL A 18 -5.53 7.12 7.10
N LYS A 19 -4.32 6.56 7.11
CA LYS A 19 -3.11 7.26 7.54
C LYS A 19 -2.27 7.69 6.33
N GLY A 20 -1.67 8.88 6.41
CA GLY A 20 -0.71 9.39 5.45
C GLY A 20 -1.30 9.83 4.09
N GLN A 21 -2.62 9.98 3.98
CA GLN A 21 -3.32 10.44 2.77
C GLN A 21 -4.32 11.57 3.08
N ASP A 22 -3.97 12.45 4.01
CA ASP A 22 -4.88 13.48 4.53
C ASP A 22 -5.46 14.40 3.45
N HIS A 23 -4.66 14.76 2.44
CA HIS A 23 -5.08 15.58 1.31
C HIS A 23 -6.20 14.92 0.48
N ILE A 24 -6.14 13.59 0.28
CA ILE A 24 -7.16 12.82 -0.43
C ILE A 24 -8.42 12.70 0.43
N VAL A 25 -8.24 12.30 1.70
CA VAL A 25 -9.33 12.15 2.67
C VAL A 25 -10.11 13.44 2.81
N THR A 26 -9.43 14.57 2.99
CA THR A 26 -10.05 15.89 3.11
C THR A 26 -10.86 16.25 1.87
N THR A 27 -10.29 16.02 0.68
CA THR A 27 -10.96 16.35 -0.59
C THR A 27 -12.22 15.50 -0.79
N LEU A 28 -12.11 14.18 -0.62
CA LEU A 28 -13.25 13.26 -0.79
C LEU A 28 -14.35 13.52 0.24
N THR A 29 -13.99 13.74 1.49
CA THR A 29 -14.94 14.08 2.55
C THR A 29 -15.69 15.37 2.26
N ASN A 30 -15.00 16.40 1.76
CA ASN A 30 -15.63 17.67 1.36
C ASN A 30 -16.56 17.49 0.16
N GLN A 31 -16.19 16.68 -0.83
CA GLN A 31 -17.06 16.37 -1.96
C GLN A 31 -18.37 15.70 -1.51
N ILE A 32 -18.29 14.76 -0.58
CA ILE A 32 -19.47 14.08 -0.04
C ILE A 32 -20.35 15.06 0.74
N LYS A 33 -19.76 15.85 1.64
CA LYS A 33 -20.49 16.85 2.46
C LYS A 33 -21.26 17.87 1.60
N HIS A 34 -20.68 18.28 0.48
CA HIS A 34 -21.27 19.30 -0.39
C HIS A 34 -22.03 18.71 -1.57
N ASN A 35 -22.25 17.38 -1.58
CA ASN A 35 -22.89 16.64 -2.67
C ASN A 35 -22.28 16.93 -4.06
N ARG A 36 -20.94 17.08 -4.11
CA ARG A 36 -20.15 17.30 -5.33
C ARG A 36 -19.41 16.04 -5.76
N ILE A 37 -20.14 14.93 -5.83
CA ILE A 37 -19.59 13.63 -6.15
C ILE A 37 -19.38 13.53 -7.66
N GLY A 38 -18.16 13.19 -8.07
CA GLY A 38 -17.83 12.96 -9.49
C GLY A 38 -18.30 11.57 -9.95
N HIS A 39 -18.36 11.38 -11.25
CA HIS A 39 -18.73 10.08 -11.84
C HIS A 39 -17.54 9.14 -12.03
N ALA A 40 -16.30 9.67 -12.07
CA ALA A 40 -15.10 8.86 -12.28
C ALA A 40 -13.90 9.39 -11.48
N TYR A 41 -13.27 8.50 -10.75
CA TYR A 41 -12.09 8.74 -9.93
C TYR A 41 -10.95 7.86 -10.40
N LEU A 42 -9.73 8.39 -10.42
CA LEU A 42 -8.52 7.62 -10.71
C LEU A 42 -7.54 7.76 -9.56
N PHE A 43 -7.32 6.68 -8.82
CA PHE A 43 -6.40 6.58 -7.70
C PHE A 43 -5.06 6.03 -8.17
N CYS A 44 -4.03 6.87 -8.17
CA CYS A 44 -2.69 6.54 -8.61
C CYS A 44 -1.73 6.45 -7.41
N GLY A 45 -0.76 5.56 -7.45
CA GLY A 45 0.28 5.47 -6.42
C GLY A 45 0.83 4.07 -6.24
N THR A 46 1.91 3.93 -5.51
CA THR A 46 2.57 2.64 -5.26
C THR A 46 1.65 1.65 -4.54
N ARG A 47 2.01 0.36 -4.58
CA ARG A 47 1.27 -0.70 -3.89
C ARG A 47 1.21 -0.43 -2.39
N GLY A 48 0.11 -0.82 -1.72
CA GLY A 48 -0.03 -0.78 -0.27
C GLY A 48 -0.25 0.60 0.36
N THR A 49 -0.44 1.66 -0.45
CA THR A 49 -0.69 3.04 0.02
C THR A 49 -2.16 3.35 0.35
N GLY A 50 -3.05 2.38 0.18
CA GLY A 50 -4.46 2.50 0.60
C GLY A 50 -5.47 2.77 -0.51
N LYS A 51 -5.09 2.76 -1.82
CA LYS A 51 -5.98 3.04 -2.96
C LYS A 51 -7.31 2.28 -2.91
N THR A 52 -7.25 0.95 -2.91
CA THR A 52 -8.44 0.09 -2.88
C THR A 52 -9.23 0.22 -1.56
N THR A 53 -8.54 0.51 -0.45
CA THR A 53 -9.19 0.76 0.84
C THR A 53 -10.01 2.05 0.80
N VAL A 54 -9.43 3.14 0.32
CA VAL A 54 -10.12 4.43 0.17
C VAL A 54 -11.26 4.31 -0.85
N ALA A 55 -11.07 3.54 -1.93
CA ALA A 55 -12.13 3.25 -2.90
C ALA A 55 -13.36 2.59 -2.23
N LYS A 56 -13.13 1.58 -1.38
CA LYS A 56 -14.22 0.91 -0.62
C LYS A 56 -14.88 1.84 0.39
N ILE A 57 -14.11 2.67 1.08
CA ILE A 57 -14.65 3.66 2.03
C ILE A 57 -15.50 4.69 1.26
N LEU A 58 -15.04 5.18 0.11
CA LEU A 58 -15.78 6.11 -0.72
C LEU A 58 -17.10 5.48 -1.21
N ALA A 59 -17.06 4.23 -1.71
CA ALA A 59 -18.25 3.49 -2.15
C ALA A 59 -19.28 3.32 -1.02
N LYS A 60 -18.82 3.03 0.21
CA LYS A 60 -19.68 3.00 1.41
C LYS A 60 -20.24 4.38 1.72
N ALA A 61 -19.41 5.42 1.72
CA ALA A 61 -19.80 6.76 2.14
C ALA A 61 -20.89 7.37 1.23
N VAL A 62 -20.77 7.17 -0.10
CA VAL A 62 -21.76 7.69 -1.06
C VAL A 62 -23.10 6.92 -1.01
N ASN A 63 -23.09 5.68 -0.55
CA ASN A 63 -24.26 4.82 -0.41
C ASN A 63 -24.77 4.74 1.03
N CYS A 64 -24.09 5.37 1.99
CA CYS A 64 -24.47 5.35 3.39
C CYS A 64 -25.78 6.10 3.62
N GLU A 65 -26.69 5.51 4.40
CA GLU A 65 -27.97 6.12 4.76
C GLU A 65 -27.79 7.31 5.72
N HIS A 66 -26.78 7.22 6.61
CA HIS A 66 -26.50 8.19 7.67
C HIS A 66 -25.00 8.55 7.73
N PRO A 67 -24.46 9.22 6.68
CA PRO A 67 -23.04 9.56 6.68
C PRO A 67 -22.71 10.58 7.78
N VAL A 68 -21.66 10.32 8.55
CA VAL A 68 -21.18 11.20 9.62
C VAL A 68 -19.97 11.98 9.11
N ASN A 69 -20.07 13.29 9.01
CA ASN A 69 -18.98 14.16 8.53
C ASN A 69 -18.40 13.75 7.17
N GLY A 70 -19.21 13.14 6.28
CA GLY A 70 -18.77 12.65 4.97
C GLY A 70 -18.10 11.26 5.02
N SER A 71 -18.06 10.62 6.19
CA SER A 71 -17.58 9.25 6.38
C SER A 71 -18.75 8.28 6.51
N PRO A 72 -18.60 6.99 6.13
CA PRO A 72 -19.66 6.01 6.31
C PRO A 72 -19.94 5.76 7.80
N CYS A 73 -21.19 5.49 8.17
CA CYS A 73 -21.55 5.18 9.56
C CYS A 73 -21.12 3.77 10.02
N ASN A 74 -20.88 2.85 9.07
CA ASN A 74 -20.55 1.43 9.30
C ASN A 74 -21.65 0.59 10.00
N GLU A 75 -22.79 1.16 10.30
CA GLU A 75 -23.85 0.52 11.06
C GLU A 75 -25.13 0.25 10.24
N CYS A 76 -25.42 1.09 9.22
CA CYS A 76 -26.61 0.90 8.40
C CYS A 76 -26.52 -0.36 7.53
N ALA A 77 -27.67 -0.81 7.03
CA ALA A 77 -27.77 -2.03 6.21
C ALA A 77 -26.83 -2.00 5.01
N MET A 78 -26.77 -0.86 4.31
CA MET A 78 -25.91 -0.66 3.14
C MET A 78 -24.42 -0.73 3.51
N CYS A 79 -23.97 -0.08 4.58
CA CYS A 79 -22.58 -0.15 5.02
C CYS A 79 -22.17 -1.60 5.36
N LYS A 80 -23.02 -2.35 6.05
CA LYS A 80 -22.76 -3.75 6.39
C LYS A 80 -22.72 -4.65 5.16
N ALA A 81 -23.66 -4.47 4.22
CA ALA A 81 -23.69 -5.23 2.98
C ALA A 81 -22.43 -4.99 2.12
N ILE A 82 -21.99 -3.73 1.98
CA ILE A 82 -20.75 -3.40 1.24
C ILE A 82 -19.54 -3.98 1.94
N GLN A 83 -19.46 -3.92 3.26
CA GLN A 83 -18.34 -4.47 4.02
C GLN A 83 -18.27 -5.99 3.93
N ALA A 84 -19.42 -6.66 3.91
CA ALA A 84 -19.53 -8.11 3.73
C ALA A 84 -19.32 -8.56 2.27
N GLY A 85 -19.26 -7.63 1.31
CA GLY A 85 -19.14 -7.95 -0.12
C GLY A 85 -20.42 -8.54 -0.73
N THR A 86 -21.58 -8.33 -0.09
CA THR A 86 -22.88 -8.84 -0.56
C THR A 86 -23.74 -7.78 -1.27
N ALA A 87 -23.29 -6.52 -1.27
CA ALA A 87 -24.00 -5.43 -1.93
C ALA A 87 -23.87 -5.53 -3.46
N MET A 88 -24.98 -5.68 -4.15
CA MET A 88 -25.04 -5.79 -5.62
C MET A 88 -24.74 -4.47 -6.35
N ASN A 89 -24.80 -3.35 -5.64
CA ASN A 89 -24.53 -2.02 -6.20
C ASN A 89 -23.09 -1.57 -6.07
N VAL A 90 -22.18 -2.36 -5.46
CA VAL A 90 -20.74 -2.12 -5.39
C VAL A 90 -20.01 -3.34 -5.93
N ILE A 91 -19.47 -3.17 -7.13
CA ILE A 91 -18.83 -4.24 -7.90
C ILE A 91 -17.33 -3.98 -7.89
N GLU A 92 -16.57 -4.93 -7.35
CA GLU A 92 -15.10 -4.89 -7.32
C GLU A 92 -14.53 -5.84 -8.38
N ILE A 93 -13.68 -5.31 -9.22
CA ILE A 93 -13.05 -6.02 -10.34
C ILE A 93 -11.55 -5.85 -10.24
N ASP A 94 -10.85 -6.96 -10.20
CA ASP A 94 -9.40 -6.99 -10.36
C ASP A 94 -9.08 -7.15 -11.86
N ALA A 95 -8.53 -6.10 -12.46
CA ALA A 95 -8.19 -6.09 -13.87
C ALA A 95 -7.03 -7.05 -14.22
N ALA A 96 -6.22 -7.46 -13.24
CA ALA A 96 -5.20 -8.47 -13.47
C ALA A 96 -5.81 -9.84 -13.81
N SER A 97 -6.95 -10.16 -13.18
CA SER A 97 -7.70 -11.40 -13.42
C SER A 97 -8.79 -11.26 -14.49
N ASN A 98 -9.28 -10.02 -14.74
CA ASN A 98 -10.43 -9.71 -15.61
C ASN A 98 -10.09 -8.62 -16.62
N ASN A 99 -9.09 -8.84 -17.49
CA ASN A 99 -8.58 -7.85 -18.44
C ASN A 99 -9.28 -7.85 -19.82
N GLY A 100 -10.22 -8.76 -20.02
CA GLY A 100 -10.89 -8.97 -21.29
C GLY A 100 -11.90 -7.88 -21.66
N VAL A 101 -12.12 -7.71 -22.98
CA VAL A 101 -13.13 -6.77 -23.49
C VAL A 101 -14.54 -7.19 -23.08
N ASP A 102 -14.79 -8.48 -22.99
CA ASP A 102 -16.13 -9.02 -22.71
C ASP A 102 -16.58 -8.69 -21.28
N ASN A 103 -15.68 -8.78 -20.31
CA ASN A 103 -15.96 -8.38 -18.93
C ASN A 103 -16.39 -6.89 -18.84
N ILE A 104 -15.73 -6.00 -19.60
CA ILE A 104 -16.08 -4.58 -19.63
C ILE A 104 -17.37 -4.33 -20.45
N ARG A 105 -17.67 -5.15 -21.43
CA ARG A 105 -18.97 -5.09 -22.15
C ARG A 105 -20.13 -5.48 -21.24
N GLU A 106 -19.98 -6.52 -20.42
CA GLU A 106 -20.97 -6.90 -19.39
C GLU A 106 -21.23 -5.73 -18.45
N ILE A 107 -20.17 -5.07 -17.93
CA ILE A 107 -20.31 -3.87 -17.11
C ILE A 107 -21.11 -2.79 -17.84
N ARG A 108 -20.83 -2.57 -19.13
CA ARG A 108 -21.54 -1.56 -19.93
C ARG A 108 -23.04 -1.86 -20.10
N GLU A 109 -23.41 -3.12 -20.18
CA GLU A 109 -24.80 -3.54 -20.21
C GLU A 109 -25.47 -3.36 -18.84
N GLU A 110 -24.77 -3.75 -17.78
CA GLU A 110 -25.25 -3.62 -16.39
C GLU A 110 -25.39 -2.17 -15.94
N VAL A 111 -24.55 -1.25 -16.44
CA VAL A 111 -24.62 0.17 -16.14
C VAL A 111 -25.97 0.78 -16.50
N SER A 112 -26.68 0.21 -17.48
CA SER A 112 -28.01 0.69 -17.91
C SER A 112 -29.10 0.48 -16.85
N TYR A 113 -28.87 -0.41 -15.90
CA TYR A 113 -29.83 -0.74 -14.85
C TYR A 113 -29.52 0.03 -13.57
N ARG A 114 -30.52 0.75 -13.06
CA ARG A 114 -30.41 1.44 -11.77
C ARG A 114 -30.19 0.45 -10.63
N PRO A 115 -29.43 0.86 -9.59
CA PRO A 115 -29.32 0.03 -8.39
C PRO A 115 -30.68 -0.12 -7.71
N THR A 116 -30.97 -1.32 -7.23
CA THR A 116 -32.18 -1.60 -6.45
C THR A 116 -32.05 -1.09 -5.02
N GLU A 117 -30.83 -1.01 -4.53
CA GLU A 117 -30.47 -0.53 -3.19
C GLU A 117 -29.36 0.51 -3.30
N GLY A 118 -29.30 1.45 -2.35
CA GLY A 118 -28.32 2.54 -2.34
C GLY A 118 -28.60 3.64 -3.37
N LYS A 119 -27.75 4.63 -3.38
CA LYS A 119 -27.86 5.82 -4.28
C LYS A 119 -27.07 5.64 -5.57
N TYR A 120 -25.89 5.00 -5.46
CA TYR A 120 -24.94 4.86 -6.54
C TYR A 120 -24.60 3.40 -6.82
N LYS A 121 -24.49 3.04 -8.09
CA LYS A 121 -23.86 1.83 -8.55
C LYS A 121 -22.38 2.13 -8.76
N VAL A 122 -21.53 1.52 -7.94
CA VAL A 122 -20.10 1.82 -7.90
C VAL A 122 -19.30 0.66 -8.47
N TYR A 123 -18.46 0.96 -9.45
CA TYR A 123 -17.51 0.00 -10.03
C TYR A 123 -16.11 0.37 -9.55
N ILE A 124 -15.49 -0.50 -8.76
CA ILE A 124 -14.10 -0.39 -8.33
C ILE A 124 -13.27 -1.30 -9.21
N ILE A 125 -12.41 -0.72 -10.06
CA ILE A 125 -11.54 -1.48 -10.94
C ILE A 125 -10.10 -1.30 -10.44
N ASP A 126 -9.59 -2.35 -9.81
CA ASP A 126 -8.22 -2.36 -9.29
C ASP A 126 -7.23 -2.79 -10.39
N GLU A 127 -6.00 -2.29 -10.31
CA GLU A 127 -4.92 -2.46 -11.29
C GLU A 127 -5.37 -2.21 -12.73
N VAL A 128 -6.13 -1.14 -12.92
CA VAL A 128 -6.80 -0.81 -14.20
C VAL A 128 -5.84 -0.73 -15.39
N HIS A 129 -4.54 -0.50 -15.18
CA HIS A 129 -3.53 -0.53 -16.23
C HIS A 129 -3.34 -1.91 -16.91
N MET A 130 -3.87 -2.97 -16.30
CA MET A 130 -3.85 -4.33 -16.84
C MET A 130 -4.95 -4.60 -17.88
N LEU A 131 -5.91 -3.67 -18.03
CA LEU A 131 -6.96 -3.79 -19.04
C LEU A 131 -6.38 -3.76 -20.44
N SER A 132 -6.95 -4.57 -21.33
CA SER A 132 -6.62 -4.51 -22.76
C SER A 132 -7.05 -3.18 -23.40
N THR A 133 -6.45 -2.81 -24.52
CA THR A 133 -6.82 -1.60 -25.27
C THR A 133 -8.31 -1.63 -25.68
N GLY A 134 -8.83 -2.80 -26.02
CA GLY A 134 -10.25 -2.96 -26.34
C GLY A 134 -11.16 -2.74 -25.13
N ALA A 135 -10.74 -3.18 -23.93
CA ALA A 135 -11.45 -2.96 -22.69
C ALA A 135 -11.47 -1.47 -22.31
N PHE A 136 -10.36 -0.75 -22.44
CA PHE A 136 -10.33 0.71 -22.28
C PHE A 136 -11.28 1.42 -23.22
N ASN A 137 -11.31 1.05 -24.50
CA ASN A 137 -12.23 1.63 -25.48
C ASN A 137 -13.70 1.35 -25.16
N ALA A 138 -14.02 0.18 -24.60
CA ALA A 138 -15.37 -0.12 -24.14
C ALA A 138 -15.78 0.74 -22.95
N LEU A 139 -14.84 0.97 -22.00
CA LEU A 139 -15.06 1.78 -20.81
C LEU A 139 -15.25 3.28 -21.16
N LEU A 140 -14.53 3.79 -22.17
CA LEU A 140 -14.59 5.20 -22.59
C LEU A 140 -16.01 5.68 -22.86
N LYS A 141 -16.83 4.88 -23.55
CA LYS A 141 -18.21 5.26 -23.89
C LYS A 141 -19.05 5.54 -22.64
N THR A 142 -18.86 4.75 -21.59
CA THR A 142 -19.58 4.93 -20.32
C THR A 142 -19.02 6.09 -19.50
N LEU A 143 -17.71 6.37 -19.60
CA LEU A 143 -17.08 7.49 -18.92
C LEU A 143 -17.42 8.84 -19.58
N GLU A 144 -17.76 8.86 -20.86
CA GLU A 144 -18.18 10.07 -21.57
C GLU A 144 -19.60 10.51 -21.19
N GLU A 145 -20.53 9.57 -21.14
CA GLU A 145 -21.94 9.81 -20.83
C GLU A 145 -22.44 8.86 -19.73
N PRO A 146 -21.92 8.99 -18.49
CA PRO A 146 -22.30 8.11 -17.41
C PRO A 146 -23.73 8.42 -16.93
N PRO A 147 -24.55 7.40 -16.64
CA PRO A 147 -25.80 7.62 -15.91
C PRO A 147 -25.52 8.29 -14.56
N SER A 148 -26.41 9.17 -14.11
CA SER A 148 -26.23 9.97 -12.89
C SER A 148 -26.08 9.16 -11.60
N TYR A 149 -26.44 7.90 -11.63
CA TYR A 149 -26.34 6.95 -10.51
C TYR A 149 -25.11 6.03 -10.61
N VAL A 150 -24.23 6.22 -11.58
CA VAL A 150 -23.04 5.38 -11.78
C VAL A 150 -21.78 6.12 -11.37
N MET A 151 -20.89 5.42 -10.68
CA MET A 151 -19.58 5.90 -10.28
C MET A 151 -18.50 4.87 -10.61
N PHE A 152 -17.42 5.31 -11.24
CA PHE A 152 -16.22 4.51 -11.44
C PHE A 152 -15.12 4.97 -10.50
N ILE A 153 -14.45 4.01 -9.85
CA ILE A 153 -13.23 4.23 -9.07
C ILE A 153 -12.16 3.31 -9.64
N LEU A 154 -11.26 3.91 -10.41
CA LEU A 154 -10.15 3.22 -11.06
C LEU A 154 -8.93 3.32 -10.16
N ALA A 155 -8.25 2.23 -9.87
CA ALA A 155 -7.01 2.23 -9.10
C ALA A 155 -5.85 1.66 -9.93
N THR A 156 -4.66 2.26 -9.83
CA THR A 156 -3.48 1.82 -10.57
C THR A 156 -2.19 2.09 -9.82
N THR A 157 -1.24 1.18 -9.98
CA THR A 157 0.16 1.39 -9.58
C THR A 157 0.99 2.06 -10.69
N GLU A 158 0.50 2.03 -11.94
CA GLU A 158 1.23 2.49 -13.13
C GLU A 158 0.42 3.52 -13.93
N ALA A 159 0.32 4.73 -13.40
CA ALA A 159 -0.46 5.83 -14.00
C ALA A 159 -0.02 6.16 -15.44
N HIS A 160 1.26 5.96 -15.78
CA HIS A 160 1.82 6.22 -17.10
C HIS A 160 1.30 5.27 -18.21
N LYS A 161 0.76 4.10 -17.82
CA LYS A 161 0.15 3.15 -18.76
C LYS A 161 -1.32 3.46 -19.06
N ILE A 162 -1.94 4.40 -18.35
CA ILE A 162 -3.34 4.76 -18.56
C ILE A 162 -3.47 5.68 -19.77
N PRO A 163 -4.35 5.36 -20.74
CA PRO A 163 -4.59 6.21 -21.89
C PRO A 163 -5.02 7.63 -21.50
N ILE A 164 -4.50 8.64 -22.21
CA ILE A 164 -4.83 10.06 -21.96
C ILE A 164 -6.34 10.34 -22.05
N THR A 165 -7.04 9.57 -22.87
CA THR A 165 -8.48 9.63 -23.05
C THR A 165 -9.26 9.25 -21.79
N ILE A 166 -8.75 8.32 -20.99
CA ILE A 166 -9.28 7.96 -19.67
C ILE A 166 -8.90 9.03 -18.64
N LEU A 167 -7.61 9.44 -18.62
CA LEU A 167 -7.10 10.46 -17.69
C LEU A 167 -7.91 11.76 -17.75
N SER A 168 -8.30 12.20 -18.95
CA SER A 168 -9.05 13.45 -19.15
C SER A 168 -10.49 13.40 -18.62
N ARG A 169 -11.04 12.22 -18.32
CA ARG A 169 -12.42 12.00 -17.86
C ARG A 169 -12.53 11.63 -16.38
N CYS A 170 -11.38 11.41 -15.73
CA CYS A 170 -11.33 11.03 -14.33
C CYS A 170 -10.77 12.14 -13.45
N GLN A 171 -11.29 12.26 -12.25
CA GLN A 171 -10.64 13.05 -11.19
C GLN A 171 -9.47 12.25 -10.65
N ARG A 172 -8.24 12.73 -10.87
CA ARG A 172 -7.02 12.05 -10.45
C ARG A 172 -6.67 12.40 -9.01
N TYR A 173 -6.28 11.36 -8.25
CA TYR A 173 -5.80 11.43 -6.88
C TYR A 173 -4.50 10.65 -6.77
N ASP A 174 -3.42 11.34 -6.41
CA ASP A 174 -2.09 10.74 -6.28
C ASP A 174 -1.84 10.34 -4.82
N PHE A 175 -1.77 9.05 -4.56
CA PHE A 175 -1.44 8.48 -3.26
C PHE A 175 0.06 8.50 -3.06
N HIS A 176 0.50 9.11 -1.97
CA HIS A 176 1.90 9.19 -1.63
C HIS A 176 2.37 7.96 -0.85
N ARG A 177 3.67 7.69 -0.88
CA ARG A 177 4.30 6.76 0.06
C ARG A 177 4.11 7.31 1.47
N ILE A 178 3.76 6.42 2.38
CA ILE A 178 3.51 6.79 3.78
C ILE A 178 4.87 6.92 4.48
N THR A 179 5.03 7.96 5.30
CA THR A 179 6.28 8.20 6.03
C THR A 179 6.53 7.10 7.06
N ILE A 180 7.81 6.83 7.34
CA ILE A 180 8.22 5.83 8.34
C ILE A 180 7.57 6.14 9.70
N ASP A 181 7.55 7.40 10.12
CA ASP A 181 6.95 7.81 11.39
C ASP A 181 5.45 7.50 11.46
N THR A 182 4.71 7.76 10.37
CA THR A 182 3.28 7.45 10.29
C THR A 182 3.03 5.94 10.33
N ILE A 183 3.84 5.15 9.62
CA ILE A 183 3.73 3.69 9.66
C ILE A 183 4.08 3.19 11.06
N ALA A 184 5.20 3.61 11.64
CA ALA A 184 5.65 3.18 12.96
C ALA A 184 4.60 3.48 14.04
N ALA A 185 4.05 4.70 14.05
CA ALA A 185 2.98 5.08 14.98
C ALA A 185 1.75 4.16 14.83
N ARG A 186 1.38 3.81 13.57
CA ARG A 186 0.26 2.89 13.34
C ARG A 186 0.57 1.46 13.79
N LEU A 187 1.77 0.96 13.53
CA LEU A 187 2.19 -0.36 14.01
C LEU A 187 2.16 -0.43 15.54
N ASP A 188 2.63 0.60 16.24
CA ASP A 188 2.61 0.68 17.70
C ASP A 188 1.17 0.69 18.28
N GLU A 189 0.25 1.45 17.65
CA GLU A 189 -1.18 1.38 17.99
C GLU A 189 -1.73 -0.04 17.90
N LEU A 190 -1.38 -0.77 16.84
CA LEU A 190 -1.89 -2.12 16.59
C LEU A 190 -1.25 -3.18 17.50
N LEU A 191 0.03 -3.07 17.80
CA LEU A 191 0.72 -3.93 18.76
C LEU A 191 0.07 -3.85 20.14
N LYS A 192 -0.30 -2.65 20.59
CA LYS A 192 -1.05 -2.46 21.84
C LYS A 192 -2.41 -3.16 21.84
N VAL A 193 -3.12 -3.15 20.70
CA VAL A 193 -4.41 -3.85 20.55
C VAL A 193 -4.21 -5.36 20.54
N GLU A 194 -3.15 -5.86 19.93
CA GLU A 194 -2.81 -7.29 19.90
C GLU A 194 -2.16 -7.79 21.22
N GLY A 195 -1.80 -6.87 22.13
CA GLY A 195 -1.12 -7.24 23.38
C GLY A 195 0.30 -7.75 23.19
N VAL A 196 0.99 -7.27 22.15
CA VAL A 196 2.38 -7.63 21.84
C VAL A 196 3.29 -6.48 22.24
N GLU A 197 4.30 -6.77 23.06
CA GLU A 197 5.35 -5.83 23.43
C GLU A 197 6.44 -5.81 22.34
N ALA A 198 6.92 -4.62 21.99
CA ALA A 198 7.96 -4.43 21.00
C ALA A 198 8.83 -3.22 21.33
N GLU A 199 10.12 -3.31 21.02
CA GLU A 199 11.04 -2.19 21.11
C GLU A 199 10.71 -1.13 20.03
N GLU A 200 10.81 0.15 20.34
CA GLU A 200 10.58 1.25 19.39
C GLU A 200 11.47 1.10 18.13
N LYS A 201 12.74 0.70 18.31
CA LYS A 201 13.67 0.46 17.21
C LYS A 201 13.21 -0.69 16.31
N ALA A 202 12.62 -1.74 16.87
CA ALA A 202 12.07 -2.87 16.13
C ALA A 202 10.90 -2.42 15.25
N VAL A 203 9.96 -1.66 15.83
CA VAL A 203 8.80 -1.11 15.12
C VAL A 203 9.23 -0.17 13.98
N ARG A 204 10.19 0.73 14.23
CA ARG A 204 10.73 1.63 13.21
C ARG A 204 11.42 0.87 12.07
N TYR A 205 12.12 -0.21 12.39
CA TYR A 205 12.75 -1.04 11.36
C TYR A 205 11.72 -1.73 10.46
N VAL A 206 10.66 -2.31 11.04
CA VAL A 206 9.54 -2.90 10.26
C VAL A 206 8.88 -1.82 9.39
N ALA A 207 8.64 -0.62 9.93
CA ALA A 207 8.08 0.49 9.19
C ALA A 207 8.93 0.90 7.99
N LYS A 208 10.27 0.92 8.18
CA LYS A 208 11.24 1.21 7.12
C LYS A 208 11.24 0.11 6.05
N ALA A 209 11.23 -1.16 6.47
CA ALA A 209 11.20 -2.32 5.56
C ALA A 209 9.92 -2.36 4.71
N GLY A 210 8.81 -1.77 5.20
CA GLY A 210 7.56 -1.61 4.45
C GLY A 210 7.62 -0.60 3.29
N ASP A 211 8.71 0.15 3.12
CA ASP A 211 9.03 1.07 2.01
C ASP A 211 7.84 1.98 1.61
N GLY A 212 7.19 2.58 2.60
CA GLY A 212 6.03 3.46 2.40
C GLY A 212 4.71 2.76 2.11
N SER A 213 4.68 1.43 2.20
CA SER A 213 3.49 0.59 2.08
C SER A 213 3.02 0.13 3.47
N MET A 214 1.85 0.60 3.91
CA MET A 214 1.25 0.14 5.17
C MET A 214 0.92 -1.36 5.12
N ARG A 215 0.47 -1.86 3.96
CA ARG A 215 0.13 -3.28 3.79
C ARG A 215 1.34 -4.18 3.98
N ASP A 216 2.47 -3.80 3.37
CA ASP A 216 3.68 -4.61 3.43
C ASP A 216 4.30 -4.52 4.83
N ALA A 217 4.32 -3.34 5.47
CA ALA A 217 4.73 -3.18 6.86
C ALA A 217 3.90 -4.06 7.83
N LEU A 218 2.57 -4.10 7.67
CA LEU A 218 1.70 -4.96 8.47
C LEU A 218 1.95 -6.45 8.20
N SER A 219 2.25 -6.83 6.96
CA SER A 219 2.59 -8.22 6.63
C SER A 219 3.91 -8.66 7.24
N LEU A 220 4.93 -7.77 7.23
CA LEU A 220 6.22 -8.01 7.87
C LEU A 220 6.09 -8.09 9.39
N LEU A 221 5.30 -7.21 10.00
CA LEU A 221 5.01 -7.26 11.43
C LEU A 221 4.34 -8.57 11.81
N ASP A 222 3.36 -9.00 11.03
CA ASP A 222 2.63 -10.24 11.22
C ASP A 222 3.57 -11.47 11.19
N GLN A 223 4.52 -11.47 10.26
CA GLN A 223 5.56 -12.48 10.15
C GLN A 223 6.46 -12.51 11.41
N CYS A 224 6.87 -11.33 11.92
CA CYS A 224 7.67 -11.25 13.13
C CYS A 224 6.91 -11.75 14.36
N ILE A 225 5.64 -11.38 14.52
CA ILE A 225 4.79 -11.85 15.62
C ILE A 225 4.59 -13.36 15.55
N ALA A 226 4.35 -13.90 14.35
CA ALA A 226 4.14 -15.34 14.17
C ALA A 226 5.40 -16.16 14.52
N PHE A 227 6.60 -15.64 14.19
CA PHE A 227 7.87 -16.31 14.47
C PHE A 227 8.20 -16.31 15.98
N TYR A 228 7.97 -15.18 16.66
CA TYR A 228 8.25 -15.01 18.10
C TYR A 228 6.97 -14.91 18.94
N LEU A 229 6.03 -15.82 18.69
CA LEU A 229 4.72 -15.81 19.33
C LEU A 229 4.83 -15.80 20.88
N GLY A 230 4.19 -14.82 21.52
CA GLY A 230 4.17 -14.68 22.97
C GLY A 230 5.45 -14.11 23.59
N GLN A 231 6.37 -13.58 22.77
CA GLN A 231 7.60 -12.95 23.23
C GLN A 231 7.61 -11.47 22.79
N GLU A 232 8.36 -10.66 23.54
CA GLU A 232 8.68 -9.30 23.13
C GLU A 232 9.46 -9.28 21.81
N LEU A 233 9.09 -8.39 20.89
CA LEU A 233 9.79 -8.17 19.64
C LEU A 233 10.93 -7.18 19.85
N THR A 234 12.13 -7.71 20.09
CA THR A 234 13.37 -6.92 20.13
C THR A 234 13.86 -6.59 18.73
N TYR A 235 14.70 -5.57 18.61
CA TYR A 235 15.31 -5.19 17.34
C TYR A 235 16.06 -6.35 16.67
N ASP A 236 16.86 -7.10 17.44
CA ASP A 236 17.63 -8.24 16.93
C ASP A 236 16.75 -9.37 16.39
N LYS A 237 15.63 -9.67 17.08
CA LYS A 237 14.65 -10.66 16.61
C LYS A 237 14.00 -10.26 15.29
N VAL A 238 13.68 -8.98 15.13
CA VAL A 238 13.10 -8.47 13.87
C VAL A 238 14.13 -8.55 12.74
N LEU A 239 15.39 -8.22 12.99
CA LEU A 239 16.48 -8.39 12.03
C LEU A 239 16.64 -9.85 11.57
N GLU A 240 16.55 -10.80 12.51
CA GLU A 240 16.63 -12.23 12.20
C GLU A 240 15.51 -12.68 11.26
N VAL A 241 14.27 -12.31 11.57
CA VAL A 241 13.09 -12.71 10.78
C VAL A 241 13.06 -12.06 9.40
N LEU A 242 13.34 -10.76 9.34
CA LEU A 242 13.28 -10.00 8.08
C LEU A 242 14.53 -10.19 7.23
N GLY A 243 15.50 -10.96 7.74
CA GLY A 243 16.67 -11.32 6.98
C GLY A 243 17.53 -10.10 6.62
N ALA A 244 17.67 -9.14 7.54
CA ALA A 244 18.59 -8.04 7.34
C ALA A 244 19.97 -8.61 6.96
N VAL A 245 20.48 -8.16 5.83
CA VAL A 245 21.85 -8.50 5.46
C VAL A 245 22.73 -7.78 6.48
N ASP A 246 23.53 -8.55 7.18
CA ASP A 246 24.49 -8.00 8.13
C ASP A 246 25.32 -6.92 7.41
N THR A 247 25.44 -5.75 8.01
CA THR A 247 26.28 -4.66 7.52
C THR A 247 27.71 -5.14 7.21
N GLU A 248 28.16 -6.18 7.92
CA GLU A 248 29.42 -6.85 7.68
C GLU A 248 29.52 -7.49 6.29
N VAL A 249 28.45 -8.09 5.78
CA VAL A 249 28.41 -8.70 4.43
C VAL A 249 28.53 -7.63 3.36
N PHE A 250 27.84 -6.50 3.54
CA PHE A 250 27.99 -5.35 2.63
C PHE A 250 29.42 -4.77 2.66
N SER A 251 30.00 -4.63 3.84
CA SER A 251 31.39 -4.18 4.00
C SER A 251 32.36 -5.12 3.30
N LYS A 252 32.23 -6.42 3.49
CA LYS A 252 33.04 -7.46 2.84
C LYS A 252 32.93 -7.40 1.32
N LEU A 253 31.69 -7.30 0.81
CA LEU A 253 31.45 -7.19 -0.63
C LEU A 253 32.09 -5.92 -1.21
N LEU A 254 31.86 -4.77 -0.58
CA LEU A 254 32.41 -3.48 -1.04
C LEU A 254 33.93 -3.50 -1.06
N ARG A 255 34.57 -4.03 0.00
CA ARG A 255 36.04 -4.16 0.07
C ARG A 255 36.59 -5.04 -1.05
N LYS A 256 35.90 -6.15 -1.42
CA LYS A 256 36.27 -7.01 -2.55
C LYS A 256 36.09 -6.30 -3.88
N VAL A 257 34.99 -5.58 -4.09
CA VAL A 257 34.74 -4.78 -5.29
C VAL A 257 35.85 -3.73 -5.49
N ILE A 258 36.18 -2.96 -4.44
CA ILE A 258 37.25 -1.94 -4.49
C ILE A 258 38.63 -2.55 -4.81
N ARG A 259 38.90 -3.77 -4.33
CA ARG A 259 40.14 -4.49 -4.60
C ARG A 259 40.18 -5.16 -5.98
N GLY A 260 39.06 -5.16 -6.73
CA GLY A 260 38.96 -5.84 -8.02
C GLY A 260 38.90 -7.37 -7.90
N ASP A 261 38.58 -7.91 -6.69
CA ASP A 261 38.40 -9.35 -6.48
C ASP A 261 37.00 -9.79 -6.98
N VAL A 262 36.92 -9.99 -8.30
CA VAL A 262 35.66 -10.37 -8.99
C VAL A 262 35.16 -11.72 -8.49
N THR A 263 36.04 -12.72 -8.41
CA THR A 263 35.67 -14.08 -8.00
C THR A 263 35.12 -14.10 -6.57
N GLY A 264 35.79 -13.42 -5.64
CA GLY A 264 35.32 -13.33 -4.27
C GLY A 264 34.04 -12.53 -4.10
N SER A 265 33.79 -11.54 -4.97
CA SER A 265 32.53 -10.78 -4.99
C SER A 265 31.36 -11.66 -5.45
N ILE A 266 31.56 -12.45 -6.52
CA ILE A 266 30.55 -13.38 -7.03
C ILE A 266 30.23 -14.45 -5.99
N HIS A 267 31.24 -14.98 -5.31
CA HIS A 267 31.03 -16.02 -4.28
C HIS A 267 30.15 -15.53 -3.12
N ILE A 268 30.36 -14.30 -2.65
CA ILE A 268 29.47 -13.69 -1.63
C ILE A 268 28.02 -13.61 -2.13
N LEU A 269 27.82 -13.20 -3.40
CA LEU A 269 26.47 -13.15 -3.97
C LEU A 269 25.83 -14.52 -4.12
N GLU A 270 26.60 -15.54 -4.51
CA GLU A 270 26.13 -16.92 -4.59
C GLU A 270 25.72 -17.48 -3.22
N GLU A 271 26.51 -17.22 -2.18
CA GLU A 271 26.16 -17.61 -0.80
C GLU A 271 24.83 -16.99 -0.35
N LEU A 272 24.58 -15.72 -0.69
CA LEU A 272 23.32 -15.05 -0.38
C LEU A 272 22.12 -15.66 -1.13
N ILE A 273 22.30 -15.99 -2.40
CA ILE A 273 21.26 -16.63 -3.23
C ILE A 273 20.93 -18.03 -2.68
N VAL A 274 21.96 -18.82 -2.38
CA VAL A 274 21.79 -20.16 -1.79
C VAL A 274 21.10 -20.06 -0.42
N GLY A 275 21.39 -19.01 0.35
CA GLY A 275 20.70 -18.66 1.59
C GLY A 275 19.24 -18.21 1.41
N GLY A 276 18.69 -18.22 0.19
CA GLY A 276 17.30 -17.88 -0.12
C GLY A 276 17.01 -16.37 -0.19
N ARG A 277 18.03 -15.52 -0.33
CA ARG A 277 17.84 -14.07 -0.41
C ARG A 277 17.52 -13.61 -1.84
N GLU A 278 16.57 -12.70 -1.95
CA GLU A 278 16.20 -12.09 -3.22
C GLU A 278 17.22 -11.01 -3.62
N LEU A 279 17.77 -11.12 -4.85
CA LEU A 279 18.78 -10.18 -5.35
C LEU A 279 18.27 -8.74 -5.47
N SER A 280 17.02 -8.53 -5.84
CA SER A 280 16.42 -7.19 -5.94
C SER A 280 16.41 -6.48 -4.59
N GLN A 281 16.03 -7.20 -3.54
CA GLN A 281 16.05 -6.69 -2.17
C GLN A 281 17.49 -6.39 -1.75
N PHE A 282 18.41 -7.34 -2.01
CA PHE A 282 19.83 -7.14 -1.69
C PHE A 282 20.43 -5.90 -2.36
N VAL A 283 20.12 -5.64 -3.64
CA VAL A 283 20.58 -4.43 -4.35
C VAL A 283 20.02 -3.17 -3.71
N GLY A 284 18.76 -3.18 -3.31
CA GLY A 284 18.14 -2.08 -2.57
C GLY A 284 18.86 -1.79 -1.25
N ASP A 285 19.08 -2.82 -0.45
CA ASP A 285 19.77 -2.73 0.85
C ASP A 285 21.23 -2.29 0.69
N PHE A 286 21.92 -2.81 -0.33
CA PHE A 286 23.30 -2.38 -0.63
C PHE A 286 23.36 -0.92 -1.09
N THR A 287 22.39 -0.45 -1.86
CA THR A 287 22.27 0.97 -2.24
C THR A 287 22.07 1.85 -1.00
N TRP A 288 21.24 1.43 -0.05
CA TRP A 288 21.09 2.11 1.23
C TRP A 288 22.38 2.12 2.05
N TYR A 289 23.09 1.01 2.08
CA TYR A 289 24.39 0.92 2.74
C TYR A 289 25.40 1.93 2.14
N MET A 290 25.49 1.99 0.81
CA MET A 290 26.35 2.96 0.10
C MET A 290 25.96 4.42 0.39
N ARG A 291 24.63 4.71 0.41
CA ARG A 291 24.13 6.03 0.79
C ARG A 291 24.56 6.40 2.22
N ASN A 292 24.43 5.47 3.16
CA ASN A 292 24.81 5.69 4.55
C ASN A 292 26.32 5.93 4.69
N LEU A 293 27.16 5.20 3.97
CA LEU A 293 28.60 5.45 3.92
C LEU A 293 28.91 6.87 3.40
N LEU A 294 28.22 7.32 2.36
CA LEU A 294 28.41 8.69 1.85
C LEU A 294 28.00 9.73 2.91
N LEU A 295 26.88 9.52 3.61
CA LEU A 295 26.44 10.41 4.68
C LEU A 295 27.41 10.44 5.86
N VAL A 296 27.94 9.29 6.28
CA VAL A 296 29.00 9.22 7.33
C VAL A 296 30.21 10.03 6.94
N LYS A 297 30.59 9.99 5.64
CA LYS A 297 31.78 10.69 5.14
C LYS A 297 31.56 12.19 4.93
N THR A 298 30.34 12.63 4.64
CA THR A 298 30.06 14.02 4.20
C THR A 298 29.28 14.86 5.21
N SER A 299 28.62 14.24 6.21
CA SER A 299 27.81 14.94 7.22
C SER A 299 28.66 15.31 8.44
N GLU A 300 28.42 16.49 8.99
CA GLU A 300 29.02 16.92 10.26
C GLU A 300 28.47 16.14 11.46
N ASN A 301 27.17 15.74 11.41
CA ASN A 301 26.49 14.95 12.43
C ASN A 301 25.84 13.71 11.80
N PRO A 302 26.59 12.67 11.45
CA PRO A 302 26.05 11.50 10.77
C PRO A 302 25.07 10.70 11.65
N GLU A 303 25.17 10.79 12.96
CA GLU A 303 24.30 10.07 13.91
C GLU A 303 22.85 10.57 13.90
N GLU A 304 22.64 11.83 13.52
CA GLU A 304 21.29 12.42 13.37
C GLU A 304 20.68 12.12 11.98
N ALA A 305 21.56 11.90 10.97
CA ALA A 305 21.15 11.71 9.58
C ALA A 305 20.90 10.24 9.21
N ILE A 306 21.39 9.30 10.03
CA ILE A 306 21.40 7.86 9.72
C ILE A 306 20.76 7.08 10.85
N ASP A 307 19.66 6.42 10.54
CA ASP A 307 18.93 5.53 11.48
C ASP A 307 19.53 4.12 11.42
N VAL A 308 20.65 3.92 12.14
CA VAL A 308 21.33 2.63 12.27
C VAL A 308 21.72 2.39 13.72
N SER A 309 21.90 1.11 14.10
CA SER A 309 22.37 0.79 15.44
C SER A 309 23.78 1.35 15.71
N SER A 310 24.10 1.55 16.99
CA SER A 310 25.42 2.05 17.40
C SER A 310 26.59 1.16 16.92
N ASP A 311 26.36 -0.15 16.81
CA ASP A 311 27.38 -1.08 16.33
C ASP A 311 27.52 -1.02 14.80
N ASN A 312 26.42 -0.90 14.07
CA ASN A 312 26.46 -0.66 12.64
C ASN A 312 27.07 0.72 12.30
N MET A 313 26.87 1.74 13.15
CA MET A 313 27.54 3.04 12.99
C MET A 313 29.07 2.94 13.11
N LYS A 314 29.56 2.11 14.04
CA LYS A 314 31.00 1.85 14.16
C LYS A 314 31.55 1.21 12.89
N LEU A 315 30.86 0.16 12.38
CA LEU A 315 31.26 -0.51 11.14
C LEU A 315 31.24 0.39 9.89
N LEU A 316 30.33 1.37 9.89
CA LEU A 316 30.27 2.38 8.81
C LEU A 316 31.39 3.41 8.90
N LYS A 317 31.92 3.68 10.11
CA LYS A 317 33.03 4.62 10.34
C LYS A 317 34.41 4.00 10.08
N GLU A 318 34.55 2.66 10.10
CA GLU A 318 35.75 1.89 9.74
C GLU A 318 35.96 1.78 8.21
#